data_8d0c18ea50ed5eb832d964c2f5cf8e05
#
_entry.id   8d0c18ea50ed5eb832d964c2f5cf8e05
#
_cell.length_a   1.000
_cell.length_b   1.000
_cell.length_c   1.000
_cell.angle_alpha   90.00
_cell.angle_beta   90.00
_cell.angle_gamma   90.00
#
_symmetry.space_group_name_H-M   'P 1'
#
loop_
_entity.id
_entity.type
_entity.pdbx_description
1 polymer ?
#
loop_
_entity_poly.entity_id
_entity_poly.type
_entity_poly.pdbx_seq_one_letter_code
_entity_poly.pdbx_strand_id
1 'polypeptide(L)'
;MTIEEDASIWFNVVIRGDNDPIIIGKRSNVQDGSVLHTDLGAPLNIGQGVTVGHKVMLHGCTISNNSLIGINSTILNHAKIRENSIVGANSLITEGKEFPKNSLIMGLSLIHI
;
A
#
# COMPACT_ATOMS: atom_id res chain seq x y z
N MET A 1 -10.40 2.06 11.85
CA MET A 1 -10.22 2.29 10.41
C MET A 1 -10.79 3.63 10.02
N THR A 2 -10.09 4.37 9.19
CA THR A 2 -10.52 5.68 8.72
C THR A 2 -10.38 5.77 7.22
N ILE A 3 -11.46 6.15 6.54
CA ILE A 3 -11.46 6.39 5.09
C ILE A 3 -11.79 7.86 4.92
N GLU A 4 -10.87 8.63 4.36
CA GLU A 4 -10.99 10.07 4.27
C GLU A 4 -11.74 10.52 3.01
N GLU A 5 -11.94 11.82 2.88
CA GLU A 5 -12.77 12.45 1.85
C GLU A 5 -12.32 12.05 0.44
N ASP A 6 -13.29 11.71 -0.40
CA ASP A 6 -13.08 11.34 -1.80
C ASP A 6 -12.19 10.12 -2.03
N ALA A 7 -11.92 9.34 -1.00
CA ALA A 7 -11.32 8.03 -1.18
C ALA A 7 -12.37 7.06 -1.71
N SER A 8 -11.96 6.10 -2.54
CA SER A 8 -12.88 5.10 -3.09
C SER A 8 -12.34 3.70 -2.90
N ILE A 9 -13.25 2.82 -2.50
CA ILE A 9 -12.95 1.39 -2.27
C ILE A 9 -13.78 0.61 -3.29
N TRP A 10 -13.09 -0.15 -4.11
CA TRP A 10 -13.73 -0.81 -5.25
C TRP A 10 -14.24 -2.21 -4.88
N PHE A 11 -14.69 -2.98 -5.88
CA PHE A 11 -15.39 -4.24 -5.62
C PHE A 11 -14.48 -5.31 -5.01
N ASN A 12 -15.03 -6.09 -4.11
CA ASN A 12 -14.38 -7.24 -3.49
C ASN A 12 -13.09 -6.89 -2.72
N VAL A 13 -12.95 -5.65 -2.29
CA VAL A 13 -11.85 -5.26 -1.41
C VAL A 13 -12.16 -5.70 0.00
N VAL A 14 -11.17 -6.28 0.68
CA VAL A 14 -11.28 -6.65 2.09
C VAL A 14 -10.36 -5.75 2.91
N ILE A 15 -10.93 -5.07 3.88
CA ILE A 15 -10.17 -4.21 4.81
C ILE A 15 -10.46 -4.68 6.23
N ARG A 16 -9.45 -5.23 6.91
CA ARG A 16 -9.60 -5.69 8.27
C ARG A 16 -8.76 -4.85 9.23
N GLY A 17 -9.40 -3.90 9.87
CA GLY A 17 -8.78 -3.06 10.90
C GLY A 17 -8.99 -3.62 12.30
N ASP A 18 -8.76 -4.90 12.47
CA ASP A 18 -9.03 -5.62 13.73
C ASP A 18 -7.83 -5.67 14.69
N ASN A 19 -6.67 -5.25 14.26
CA ASN A 19 -5.49 -5.11 15.10
C ASN A 19 -5.15 -3.64 15.26
N ASP A 20 -4.20 -3.13 14.46
CA ASP A 20 -3.83 -1.71 14.47
C ASP A 20 -4.64 -0.92 13.45
N PRO A 21 -4.66 0.42 13.55
CA PRO A 21 -5.44 1.27 12.65
C PRO A 21 -5.06 1.12 11.18
N ILE A 22 -6.06 1.30 10.32
CA ILE A 22 -5.89 1.47 8.89
C ILE A 22 -6.43 2.85 8.53
N ILE A 23 -5.61 3.65 7.86
CA ILE A 23 -6.01 4.98 7.40
C ILE A 23 -5.82 5.04 5.88
N ILE A 24 -6.89 5.42 5.19
CA ILE A 24 -6.85 5.64 3.73
C ILE A 24 -7.07 7.11 3.50
N GLY A 25 -6.07 7.78 2.97
CA GLY A 25 -6.05 9.23 2.81
C GLY A 25 -6.95 9.73 1.68
N LYS A 26 -7.13 11.03 1.64
CA LYS A 26 -8.03 11.71 0.69
C LYS A 26 -7.68 11.36 -0.75
N ARG A 27 -8.71 11.18 -1.56
CA ARG A 27 -8.59 10.95 -3.00
C ARG A 27 -7.78 9.73 -3.40
N SER A 28 -7.53 8.83 -2.46
CA SER A 28 -6.89 7.54 -2.76
C SER A 28 -7.93 6.55 -3.24
N ASN A 29 -7.49 5.56 -3.99
CA ASN A 29 -8.38 4.48 -4.40
C ASN A 29 -7.75 3.12 -4.13
N VAL A 30 -8.58 2.18 -3.72
CA VAL A 30 -8.19 0.79 -3.49
C VAL A 30 -9.03 -0.06 -4.43
N GLN A 31 -8.37 -0.68 -5.38
CA GLN A 31 -9.05 -1.31 -6.50
C GLN A 31 -9.39 -2.77 -6.24
N ASP A 32 -10.13 -3.35 -7.18
CA ASP A 32 -10.80 -4.64 -7.05
C ASP A 32 -9.93 -5.74 -6.47
N GLY A 33 -10.47 -6.44 -5.48
CA GLY A 33 -9.86 -7.64 -4.93
C GLY A 33 -8.65 -7.44 -4.04
N SER A 34 -8.30 -6.20 -3.74
CA SER A 34 -7.18 -5.91 -2.82
C SER A 34 -7.53 -6.29 -1.39
N VAL A 35 -6.51 -6.61 -0.61
CA VAL A 35 -6.66 -6.97 0.80
C VAL A 35 -5.75 -6.08 1.63
N LEU A 36 -6.32 -5.43 2.64
CA LEU A 36 -5.63 -4.53 3.55
C LEU A 36 -5.77 -5.06 4.96
N HIS A 37 -4.66 -5.29 5.63
CA HIS A 37 -4.67 -5.82 6.99
C HIS A 37 -3.48 -5.27 7.79
N THR A 38 -3.48 -5.54 9.07
CA THR A 38 -2.44 -5.07 10.00
C THR A 38 -2.11 -6.16 11.01
N ASP A 39 -0.94 -6.02 11.64
CA ASP A 39 -0.61 -6.73 12.87
C ASP A 39 -0.51 -5.72 14.01
N LEU A 40 -0.50 -6.18 15.25
CA LEU A 40 -0.23 -5.31 16.39
C LEU A 40 1.16 -4.69 16.23
N GLY A 41 1.25 -3.38 16.36
CA GLY A 41 2.48 -2.63 16.18
C GLY A 41 2.82 -2.34 14.71
N ALA A 42 1.96 -2.69 13.78
CA ALA A 42 2.17 -2.47 12.34
C ALA A 42 0.92 -1.85 11.70
N PRO A 43 0.65 -0.56 11.94
CA PRO A 43 -0.49 0.11 11.34
C PRO A 43 -0.30 0.25 9.83
N LEU A 44 -1.40 0.39 9.12
CA LEU A 44 -1.39 0.62 7.68
C LEU A 44 -1.81 2.06 7.40
N ASN A 45 -0.90 2.81 6.78
CA ASN A 45 -1.16 4.20 6.43
C ASN A 45 -1.03 4.40 4.93
N ILE A 46 -2.13 4.76 4.30
CA ILE A 46 -2.18 5.14 2.89
C ILE A 46 -2.40 6.66 2.84
N GLY A 47 -1.49 7.36 2.21
CA GLY A 47 -1.55 8.82 2.11
C GLY A 47 -2.62 9.31 1.14
N GLN A 48 -2.48 10.56 0.71
CA GLN A 48 -3.42 11.20 -0.20
C GLN A 48 -3.04 10.92 -1.66
N GLY A 49 -4.05 10.77 -2.51
CA GLY A 49 -3.83 10.61 -3.95
C GLY A 49 -3.10 9.32 -4.32
N VAL A 50 -3.19 8.30 -3.49
CA VAL A 50 -2.53 7.02 -3.75
C VAL A 50 -3.44 6.13 -4.59
N THR A 51 -2.86 5.48 -5.57
CA THR A 51 -3.56 4.47 -6.37
C THR A 51 -3.06 3.09 -5.96
N VAL A 52 -3.95 2.29 -5.40
CA VAL A 52 -3.67 0.88 -5.11
C VAL A 52 -4.35 0.04 -6.18
N GLY A 53 -3.56 -0.59 -7.02
CA GLY A 53 -4.06 -1.36 -8.14
C GLY A 53 -4.84 -2.61 -7.72
N HIS A 54 -5.31 -3.37 -8.71
CA HIS A 54 -6.12 -4.57 -8.47
C HIS A 54 -5.32 -5.66 -7.75
N LYS A 55 -5.97 -6.40 -6.86
CA LYS A 55 -5.40 -7.58 -6.19
C LYS A 55 -4.07 -7.31 -5.49
N VAL A 56 -3.94 -6.15 -4.89
CA VAL A 56 -2.77 -5.78 -4.11
C VAL A 56 -2.95 -6.24 -2.67
N MET A 57 -1.89 -6.75 -2.05
CA MET A 57 -1.86 -7.06 -0.63
C MET A 57 -1.02 -6.01 0.09
N LEU A 58 -1.66 -5.22 0.93
CA LEU A 58 -0.97 -4.27 1.82
C LEU A 58 -1.13 -4.73 3.26
N HIS A 59 -0.02 -4.95 3.92
CA HIS A 59 -0.02 -5.46 5.28
C HIS A 59 0.90 -4.64 6.16
N GLY A 60 0.32 -3.78 7.01
CA GLY A 60 1.06 -3.01 8.01
C GLY A 60 2.16 -2.12 7.47
N CYS A 61 1.97 -1.52 6.32
CA CYS A 61 2.97 -0.70 5.65
C CYS A 61 2.54 0.76 5.55
N THR A 62 3.42 1.61 5.02
CA THR A 62 3.14 3.02 4.79
C THR A 62 3.35 3.34 3.32
N ILE A 63 2.31 3.88 2.70
CA ILE A 63 2.35 4.35 1.32
C ILE A 63 2.11 5.85 1.35
N SER A 64 3.11 6.62 1.00
CA SER A 64 3.03 8.07 1.07
C SER A 64 2.36 8.68 -0.17
N ASN A 65 2.09 9.98 -0.12
CA ASN A 65 1.23 10.67 -1.06
C ASN A 65 1.60 10.47 -2.53
N ASN A 66 0.59 10.37 -3.36
CA ASN A 66 0.71 10.36 -4.82
C ASN A 66 1.55 9.20 -5.37
N SER A 67 1.61 8.11 -4.65
CA SER A 67 2.28 6.90 -5.11
C SER A 67 1.29 5.96 -5.80
N LEU A 68 1.83 5.09 -6.64
CA LEU A 68 1.04 4.09 -7.34
C LEU A 68 1.58 2.71 -7.03
N ILE A 69 0.70 1.83 -6.58
CA ILE A 69 1.03 0.44 -6.30
C ILE A 69 0.45 -0.42 -7.41
N GLY A 70 1.33 -1.01 -8.19
CA GLY A 70 0.94 -1.80 -9.35
C GLY A 70 0.18 -3.07 -9.00
N ILE A 71 -0.56 -3.57 -9.97
CA ILE A 71 -1.44 -4.73 -9.84
C ILE A 71 -0.70 -5.94 -9.25
N ASN A 72 -1.37 -6.63 -8.33
CA ASN A 72 -0.90 -7.89 -7.75
C ASN A 72 0.43 -7.77 -6.98
N SER A 73 0.74 -6.60 -6.47
CA SER A 73 1.91 -6.41 -5.63
C SER A 73 1.62 -6.78 -4.18
N THR A 74 2.65 -7.14 -3.43
CA THR A 74 2.57 -7.44 -2.01
C THR A 74 3.56 -6.58 -1.26
N ILE A 75 3.08 -5.85 -0.25
CA ILE A 75 3.91 -4.97 0.58
C ILE A 75 3.67 -5.33 2.04
N LEU A 76 4.74 -5.67 2.75
CA LEU A 76 4.65 -6.26 4.08
C LEU A 76 4.97 -5.28 5.20
N ASN A 77 4.87 -5.76 6.45
CA ASN A 77 4.94 -4.93 7.65
C ASN A 77 6.15 -4.00 7.68
N HIS A 78 5.89 -2.76 8.07
CA HIS A 78 6.90 -1.72 8.27
C HIS A 78 7.63 -1.27 7.01
N ALA A 79 7.25 -1.76 5.84
CA ALA A 79 7.77 -1.23 4.59
C ALA A 79 7.26 0.19 4.38
N LYS A 80 8.08 1.05 3.78
CA LYS A 80 7.74 2.45 3.54
C LYS A 80 8.03 2.83 2.10
N ILE A 81 6.97 3.18 1.40
CA ILE A 81 7.04 3.74 0.05
C ILE A 81 6.80 5.24 0.18
N ARG A 82 7.82 6.02 -0.08
CA ARG A 82 7.70 7.48 0.08
C ARG A 82 7.07 8.13 -1.16
N GLU A 83 6.81 9.43 -1.06
CA GLU A 83 5.94 10.14 -2.00
C GLU A 83 6.37 10.01 -3.46
N ASN A 84 5.40 10.08 -4.34
CA ASN A 84 5.60 10.13 -5.79
C ASN A 84 6.37 8.92 -6.32
N SER A 85 6.17 7.77 -5.73
CA SER A 85 6.83 6.54 -6.14
C SER A 85 5.87 5.63 -6.91
N ILE A 86 6.44 4.75 -7.72
CA ILE A 86 5.70 3.74 -8.46
C ILE A 86 6.27 2.37 -8.09
N VAL A 87 5.39 1.49 -7.63
CA VAL A 87 5.71 0.07 -7.44
C VAL A 87 5.15 -0.67 -8.64
N GLY A 88 6.01 -1.29 -9.42
CA GLY A 88 5.59 -2.04 -10.61
C GLY A 88 4.74 -3.26 -10.26
N ALA A 89 3.93 -3.71 -11.20
CA ALA A 89 3.05 -4.86 -11.01
C ALA A 89 3.84 -6.11 -10.59
N ASN A 90 3.21 -6.95 -9.78
CA ASN A 90 3.78 -8.20 -9.27
C ASN A 90 5.06 -8.02 -8.44
N SER A 91 5.24 -6.88 -7.82
CA SER A 91 6.39 -6.65 -6.95
C SER A 91 6.16 -7.24 -5.56
N LEU A 92 7.23 -7.68 -4.93
CA LEU A 92 7.23 -8.10 -3.54
C LEU A 92 8.15 -7.16 -2.74
N ILE A 93 7.58 -6.43 -1.80
CA ILE A 93 8.32 -5.56 -0.89
C ILE A 93 8.29 -6.20 0.49
N THR A 94 9.44 -6.68 0.93
CA THR A 94 9.55 -7.41 2.18
C THR A 94 9.55 -6.47 3.40
N GLU A 95 9.41 -7.05 4.58
CA GLU A 95 9.28 -6.29 5.81
C GLU A 95 10.41 -5.28 6.02
N GLY A 96 10.06 -4.09 6.46
CA GLY A 96 11.01 -3.06 6.86
C GLY A 96 11.76 -2.38 5.72
N LYS A 97 11.52 -2.75 4.48
CA LYS A 97 12.16 -2.08 3.34
C LYS A 97 11.67 -0.66 3.21
N GLU A 98 12.60 0.26 2.98
CA GLU A 98 12.27 1.67 2.80
C GLU A 98 12.85 2.19 1.49
N PHE A 99 12.04 2.95 0.77
CA PHE A 99 12.44 3.52 -0.52
C PHE A 99 12.23 5.03 -0.47
N PRO A 100 13.19 5.81 -0.97
CA PRO A 100 13.06 7.27 -0.97
C PRO A 100 11.96 7.73 -1.91
N LYS A 101 11.56 9.00 -1.78
CA LYS A 101 10.59 9.61 -2.68
C LYS A 101 11.09 9.54 -4.14
N ASN A 102 10.15 9.54 -5.06
CA ASN A 102 10.41 9.50 -6.50
C ASN A 102 11.11 8.21 -6.95
N SER A 103 10.83 7.08 -6.30
CA SER A 103 11.40 5.79 -6.66
C SER A 103 10.53 5.04 -7.66
N LEU A 104 11.19 4.29 -8.52
CA LEU A 104 10.55 3.25 -9.33
C LEU A 104 11.05 1.90 -8.83
N ILE A 105 10.13 1.11 -8.27
CA ILE A 105 10.45 -0.16 -7.64
C ILE A 105 9.81 -1.27 -8.46
N MET A 106 10.60 -2.24 -8.89
CA MET A 106 10.12 -3.30 -9.77
C MET A 106 10.59 -4.67 -9.29
N GLY A 107 9.72 -5.65 -9.47
CA GLY A 107 10.02 -7.04 -9.19
C GLY A 107 10.12 -7.34 -7.71
N LEU A 108 11.05 -8.20 -7.32
CA LEU A 108 11.34 -8.48 -5.93
C LEU A 108 12.25 -7.40 -5.39
N SER A 109 11.92 -6.84 -4.24
CA SER A 109 12.72 -5.77 -3.64
C SER A 109 14.15 -6.19 -3.31
N LEU A 110 14.45 -7.46 -3.35
CA LEU A 110 15.77 -8.00 -3.04
C LEU A 110 16.59 -8.39 -4.25
N ILE A 111 16.08 -8.22 -5.42
CA ILE A 111 16.67 -8.84 -6.60
C ILE A 111 17.85 -8.09 -7.17
N HIS A 112 18.09 -6.93 -6.73
CA HIS A 112 19.24 -6.20 -7.20
C HIS A 112 20.56 -6.79 -6.74
N ILE A 113 20.54 -8.03 -6.55
CA ILE A 113 21.72 -8.79 -6.24
C ILE A 113 22.54 -9.10 -7.48
#